data_4e5c81d79d7318498ccde1de09214a1a
#
_entry.id   4e5c81d79d7318498ccde1de09214a1a
#
_cell.length_a   1.000
_cell.length_b   1.000
_cell.length_c   1.000
_cell.angle_alpha   90.00
_cell.angle_beta   90.00
_cell.angle_gamma   90.00
#
_symmetry.space_group_name_H-M   'P 1'
#
loop_
_entity.id
_entity.type
_entity.pdbx_description
1 polymer ?
#
loop_
_entity_poly.entity_id
_entity_poly.type
_entity_poly.pdbx_seq_one_letter_code
_entity_poly.pdbx_strand_id
1 'polypeptide(L)'
;MSEFFLHSFNALSHGLIGYVVPFLFVLTIVVFFHELGHFLVARWAGVRVLTFSLGFGPELIGFNDRHGTRWKISAVPLGGYVKFFGDDTEASTPSPELLANMSAEERAGSFHHKRVGARAAIVAAGPIANFLLAIVIFAALFTFFGKPSTSARVDKVEAGSAASAAGFQVGDIVLAIDGTKIESFSDMQRIVGVRAGEKLNFTVKRGTETVQLQGTPEQREMKDPFGNVHRLGVLGITRQTAAGDVVTERVDPATALWLGVKETWFVIERTLAYIGGVFTGREAADQVGGPLRIAQISGQVATIGIAALVHLAAVLSVSIGLLNLFPVPLLDGGHLLFYGVEAIRGRPLSERAQEMGFRIGLGLVLMLMVFATYNDILHLAAS
;
A
#
# COMPACT_ATOMS: atom_id res chain seq x y z
N MET A 1 -33.66 -0.50 -31.82
CA MET A 1 -33.69 -0.84 -30.36
C MET A 1 -32.68 -1.94 -30.01
N SER A 2 -32.53 -3.00 -30.78
CA SER A 2 -31.56 -4.08 -30.49
C SER A 2 -30.09 -3.65 -30.60
N GLU A 3 -29.69 -2.82 -31.56
CA GLU A 3 -28.30 -2.37 -31.69
C GLU A 3 -27.88 -1.39 -30.60
N PHE A 4 -28.77 -0.54 -30.12
CA PHE A 4 -28.50 0.35 -28.99
C PHE A 4 -28.28 -0.46 -27.71
N PHE A 5 -29.12 -1.47 -27.46
CA PHE A 5 -28.93 -2.38 -26.31
C PHE A 5 -27.64 -3.20 -26.41
N LEU A 6 -27.30 -3.71 -27.57
CA LEU A 6 -26.05 -4.44 -27.83
C LEU A 6 -24.82 -3.54 -27.67
N HIS A 7 -24.88 -2.31 -28.15
CA HIS A 7 -23.79 -1.34 -28.02
C HIS A 7 -23.58 -0.89 -26.57
N SER A 8 -24.70 -0.62 -25.87
CA SER A 8 -24.66 -0.27 -24.43
C SER A 8 -24.21 -1.45 -23.56
N PHE A 9 -24.64 -2.67 -23.87
CA PHE A 9 -24.19 -3.88 -23.16
C PHE A 9 -22.70 -4.17 -23.40
N ASN A 10 -22.21 -4.03 -24.64
CA ASN A 10 -20.79 -4.17 -24.95
C ASN A 10 -19.95 -3.08 -24.29
N ALA A 11 -20.37 -1.83 -24.33
CA ALA A 11 -19.67 -0.74 -23.63
C ALA A 11 -19.62 -0.94 -22.11
N LEU A 12 -20.73 -1.39 -21.52
CA LEU A 12 -20.80 -1.68 -20.08
C LEU A 12 -19.97 -2.90 -19.69
N SER A 13 -20.01 -3.99 -20.48
CA SER A 13 -19.24 -5.21 -20.21
C SER A 13 -17.74 -4.99 -20.41
N HIS A 14 -17.33 -4.30 -21.48
CA HIS A 14 -15.92 -3.94 -21.69
C HIS A 14 -15.40 -2.98 -20.62
N GLY A 15 -16.21 -1.99 -20.21
CA GLY A 15 -15.87 -1.10 -19.11
C GLY A 15 -15.73 -1.86 -17.79
N LEU A 16 -16.71 -2.67 -17.41
CA LEU A 16 -16.70 -3.43 -16.15
C LEU A 16 -15.54 -4.43 -16.10
N ILE A 17 -15.32 -5.21 -17.17
CA ILE A 17 -14.20 -6.16 -17.26
C ILE A 17 -12.85 -5.41 -17.20
N GLY A 18 -12.74 -4.26 -17.89
CA GLY A 18 -11.54 -3.44 -17.91
C GLY A 18 -11.13 -2.90 -16.55
N TYR A 19 -12.05 -2.77 -15.60
CA TYR A 19 -11.76 -2.35 -14.20
C TYR A 19 -11.63 -3.54 -13.26
N VAL A 20 -12.53 -4.50 -13.34
CA VAL A 20 -12.59 -5.62 -12.39
C VAL A 20 -11.40 -6.57 -12.57
N VAL A 21 -11.03 -6.92 -13.79
CA VAL A 21 -9.92 -7.86 -14.02
C VAL A 21 -8.58 -7.32 -13.53
N PRO A 22 -8.15 -6.08 -13.87
CA PRO A 22 -6.93 -5.50 -13.29
C PRO A 22 -6.98 -5.38 -11.76
N PHE A 23 -8.13 -5.00 -11.20
CA PHE A 23 -8.32 -4.93 -9.76
C PHE A 23 -8.12 -6.30 -9.09
N LEU A 24 -8.79 -7.33 -9.59
CA LEU A 24 -8.65 -8.69 -9.05
C LEU A 24 -7.22 -9.23 -9.21
N PHE A 25 -6.56 -8.92 -10.32
CA PHE A 25 -5.16 -9.28 -10.53
C PHE A 25 -4.25 -8.68 -9.44
N VAL A 26 -4.36 -7.38 -9.21
CA VAL A 26 -3.56 -6.67 -8.20
C VAL A 26 -3.89 -7.18 -6.80
N LEU A 27 -5.18 -7.26 -6.46
CA LEU A 27 -5.63 -7.69 -5.14
C LEU A 27 -5.18 -9.13 -4.84
N THR A 28 -5.33 -10.04 -5.82
CA THR A 28 -4.93 -11.44 -5.66
C THR A 28 -3.43 -11.58 -5.36
N ILE A 29 -2.58 -10.83 -6.08
CA ILE A 29 -1.14 -10.85 -5.83
C ILE A 29 -0.84 -10.37 -4.40
N VAL A 30 -1.38 -9.23 -4.00
CA VAL A 30 -1.11 -8.64 -2.69
C VAL A 30 -1.59 -9.53 -1.55
N VAL A 31 -2.81 -10.05 -1.66
CA VAL A 31 -3.39 -10.96 -0.66
C VAL A 31 -2.63 -12.28 -0.61
N PHE A 32 -2.31 -12.86 -1.77
CA PHE A 32 -1.56 -14.12 -1.82
C PHE A 32 -0.24 -14.04 -1.03
N PHE A 33 0.55 -13.00 -1.26
CA PHE A 33 1.83 -12.86 -0.56
C PHE A 33 1.66 -12.49 0.91
N HIS A 34 0.62 -11.75 1.27
CA HIS A 34 0.25 -11.50 2.65
C HIS A 34 -0.02 -12.80 3.41
N GLU A 35 -0.95 -13.60 2.91
CA GLU A 35 -1.31 -14.89 3.51
C GLU A 35 -0.12 -15.88 3.49
N LEU A 36 0.69 -15.83 2.42
CA LEU A 36 1.90 -16.64 2.31
C LEU A 36 2.92 -16.33 3.41
N GLY A 37 3.02 -15.07 3.82
CA GLY A 37 3.85 -14.65 4.94
C GLY A 37 3.43 -15.36 6.23
N HIS A 38 2.16 -15.30 6.61
CA HIS A 38 1.61 -16.01 7.76
C HIS A 38 1.85 -17.52 7.68
N PHE A 39 1.53 -18.09 6.52
CA PHE A 39 1.68 -19.51 6.26
C PHE A 39 3.12 -20.01 6.45
N LEU A 40 4.08 -19.34 5.83
CA LEU A 40 5.48 -19.78 5.86
C LEU A 40 6.06 -19.71 7.27
N VAL A 41 5.81 -18.60 8.00
CA VAL A 41 6.33 -18.43 9.36
C VAL A 41 5.60 -19.37 10.34
N ALA A 42 4.30 -19.60 10.16
CA ALA A 42 3.56 -20.58 10.96
C ALA A 42 4.14 -22.01 10.79
N ARG A 43 4.40 -22.41 9.55
CA ARG A 43 5.03 -23.70 9.25
C ARG A 43 6.42 -23.81 9.84
N TRP A 44 7.24 -22.77 9.69
CA TRP A 44 8.58 -22.71 10.29
C TRP A 44 8.53 -22.78 11.83
N ALA A 45 7.54 -22.16 12.46
CA ALA A 45 7.30 -22.26 13.91
C ALA A 45 6.69 -23.60 14.35
N GLY A 46 6.46 -24.54 13.44
CA GLY A 46 5.87 -25.86 13.73
C GLY A 46 4.37 -25.79 14.07
N VAL A 47 3.64 -24.83 13.50
CA VAL A 47 2.18 -24.76 13.56
C VAL A 47 1.60 -25.55 12.40
N ARG A 48 0.59 -26.41 12.70
CA ARG A 48 -0.18 -27.08 11.65
C ARG A 48 -1.12 -26.07 10.99
N VAL A 49 -0.98 -25.91 9.68
CA VAL A 49 -1.88 -25.09 8.88
C VAL A 49 -2.92 -26.00 8.24
N LEU A 50 -4.19 -25.75 8.52
CA LEU A 50 -5.30 -26.53 8.01
C LEU A 50 -5.72 -26.08 6.61
N THR A 51 -5.80 -24.77 6.41
CA THR A 51 -6.28 -24.18 5.14
C THR A 51 -5.47 -22.95 4.79
N PHE A 52 -5.15 -22.83 3.50
CA PHE A 52 -4.68 -21.61 2.85
C PHE A 52 -5.70 -21.27 1.78
N SER A 53 -6.39 -20.14 1.92
CA SER A 53 -7.45 -19.73 1.00
C SER A 53 -7.18 -18.39 0.36
N LEU A 54 -7.33 -18.30 -0.96
CA LEU A 54 -7.53 -17.07 -1.68
C LEU A 54 -9.03 -16.85 -1.86
N GLY A 55 -9.55 -15.79 -1.24
CA GLY A 55 -10.98 -15.50 -1.20
C GLY A 55 -11.72 -16.17 -0.05
N PHE A 56 -12.99 -15.83 0.05
CA PHE A 56 -13.93 -16.32 1.06
C PHE A 56 -15.08 -17.11 0.44
N GLY A 57 -15.82 -17.85 1.27
CA GLY A 57 -17.02 -18.59 0.88
C GLY A 57 -16.73 -19.96 0.26
N PRO A 58 -17.63 -20.48 -0.61
CA PRO A 58 -17.49 -21.82 -1.15
C PRO A 58 -16.23 -21.97 -2.00
N GLU A 59 -15.61 -23.13 -1.85
CA GLU A 59 -14.41 -23.51 -2.61
C GLU A 59 -14.78 -23.76 -4.08
N LEU A 60 -14.03 -23.13 -4.99
CA LEU A 60 -14.14 -23.37 -6.43
C LEU A 60 -13.14 -24.43 -6.89
N ILE A 61 -11.88 -24.30 -6.47
CA ILE A 61 -10.79 -25.20 -6.81
C ILE A 61 -9.89 -25.32 -5.58
N GLY A 62 -9.39 -26.53 -5.32
CA GLY A 62 -8.43 -26.75 -4.24
C GLY A 62 -7.73 -28.08 -4.32
N PHE A 63 -6.60 -28.17 -3.62
CA PHE A 63 -5.79 -29.38 -3.48
C PHE A 63 -5.19 -29.45 -2.07
N ASN A 64 -4.78 -30.64 -1.65
CA ASN A 64 -4.06 -30.81 -0.40
C ASN A 64 -2.55 -30.92 -0.67
N ASP A 65 -1.75 -30.21 0.10
CA ASP A 65 -0.30 -30.36 0.05
C ASP A 65 0.16 -31.63 0.81
N ARG A 66 1.46 -31.93 0.73
CA ARG A 66 2.06 -33.09 1.38
C ARG A 66 2.03 -33.07 2.92
N HIS A 67 1.70 -31.92 3.50
CA HIS A 67 1.63 -31.71 4.94
C HIS A 67 0.18 -31.63 5.44
N GLY A 68 -0.79 -31.89 4.57
CA GLY A 68 -2.21 -31.90 4.88
C GLY A 68 -2.89 -30.53 4.86
N THR A 69 -2.22 -29.47 4.39
CA THR A 69 -2.87 -28.15 4.22
C THR A 69 -3.77 -28.15 2.99
N ARG A 70 -5.01 -27.72 3.13
CA ARG A 70 -5.95 -27.47 2.03
C ARG A 70 -5.65 -26.12 1.39
N TRP A 71 -5.09 -26.11 0.20
CA TRP A 71 -4.95 -24.93 -0.65
C TRP A 71 -6.20 -24.77 -1.49
N LYS A 72 -6.85 -23.60 -1.43
CA LYS A 72 -8.10 -23.38 -2.17
C LYS A 72 -8.23 -21.97 -2.71
N ILE A 73 -8.99 -21.86 -3.79
CA ILE A 73 -9.51 -20.59 -4.33
C ILE A 73 -11.01 -20.61 -4.08
N SER A 74 -11.51 -19.57 -3.44
CA SER A 74 -12.91 -19.44 -3.05
C SER A 74 -13.65 -18.42 -3.93
N ALA A 75 -14.99 -18.48 -3.91
CA ALA A 75 -15.85 -17.77 -4.85
C ALA A 75 -15.83 -16.23 -4.71
N VAL A 76 -15.53 -15.70 -3.52
CA VAL A 76 -15.49 -14.24 -3.27
C VAL A 76 -14.02 -13.81 -3.21
N PRO A 77 -13.45 -13.22 -4.28
CA PRO A 77 -12.01 -12.92 -4.39
C PRO A 77 -11.61 -11.62 -3.68
N LEU A 78 -12.24 -11.31 -2.53
CA LEU A 78 -12.00 -10.11 -1.74
C LEU A 78 -11.24 -10.44 -0.46
N GLY A 79 -9.96 -10.84 -0.60
CA GLY A 79 -9.13 -11.20 0.54
C GLY A 79 -8.66 -12.65 0.51
N GLY A 80 -8.19 -13.13 1.65
CA GLY A 80 -7.72 -14.51 1.86
C GLY A 80 -7.68 -14.81 3.35
N TYR A 81 -7.27 -16.03 3.70
CA TYR A 81 -7.01 -16.40 5.08
C TYR A 81 -6.15 -17.65 5.19
N VAL A 82 -5.45 -17.75 6.30
CA VAL A 82 -4.74 -18.94 6.74
C VAL A 82 -5.40 -19.45 8.01
N LYS A 83 -5.98 -20.67 7.97
CA LYS A 83 -6.58 -21.31 9.14
C LYS A 83 -5.56 -22.20 9.83
N PHE A 84 -5.27 -21.90 11.09
CA PHE A 84 -4.35 -22.68 11.92
C PHE A 84 -5.08 -23.78 12.70
N PHE A 85 -4.33 -24.76 13.14
CA PHE A 85 -4.87 -25.81 14.03
C PHE A 85 -5.13 -25.18 15.41
N GLY A 86 -6.38 -25.32 15.85
CA GLY A 86 -6.90 -24.71 17.07
C GLY A 86 -7.84 -23.52 16.83
N ASP A 87 -7.96 -23.07 15.56
CA ASP A 87 -8.91 -22.01 15.19
C ASP A 87 -10.31 -22.60 14.95
N ASP A 88 -11.32 -21.92 15.48
CA ASP A 88 -12.73 -22.23 15.22
C ASP A 88 -13.17 -21.68 13.87
N THR A 89 -12.89 -20.43 13.62
CA THR A 89 -13.31 -19.68 12.43
C THR A 89 -12.15 -19.32 11.51
N GLU A 90 -12.47 -18.76 10.35
CA GLU A 90 -11.52 -18.22 9.37
C GLU A 90 -10.81 -16.95 9.88
N ALA A 91 -11.29 -16.34 10.97
CA ALA A 91 -10.72 -15.16 11.60
C ALA A 91 -9.72 -15.49 12.74
N SER A 92 -9.16 -16.71 12.76
CA SER A 92 -8.20 -17.21 13.76
C SER A 92 -8.67 -17.03 15.21
N THR A 93 -9.99 -17.16 15.45
CA THR A 93 -10.54 -17.21 16.79
C THR A 93 -10.30 -18.57 17.43
N PRO A 94 -9.90 -18.64 18.71
CA PRO A 94 -9.67 -19.91 19.39
C PRO A 94 -10.96 -20.71 19.55
N SER A 95 -10.88 -22.03 19.39
CA SER A 95 -11.95 -22.96 19.77
C SER A 95 -11.73 -23.44 21.21
N PRO A 96 -12.44 -22.90 22.23
CA PRO A 96 -12.21 -23.25 23.62
C PRO A 96 -12.38 -24.75 23.91
N GLU A 97 -13.37 -25.38 23.29
CA GLU A 97 -13.64 -26.80 23.45
C GLU A 97 -12.52 -27.67 22.89
N LEU A 98 -12.02 -27.32 21.67
CA LEU A 98 -10.93 -28.04 21.04
C LEU A 98 -9.64 -27.87 21.84
N LEU A 99 -9.32 -26.64 22.26
CA LEU A 99 -8.09 -26.33 23.01
C LEU A 99 -8.05 -27.02 24.36
N ALA A 100 -9.17 -27.15 25.07
CA ALA A 100 -9.26 -27.81 26.37
C ALA A 100 -8.94 -29.32 26.27
N ASN A 101 -9.32 -29.98 25.17
CA ASN A 101 -9.24 -31.42 24.99
C ASN A 101 -8.01 -31.88 24.19
N MET A 102 -7.11 -30.98 23.81
CA MET A 102 -5.91 -31.33 23.03
C MET A 102 -4.92 -32.20 23.79
N SER A 103 -4.43 -33.23 23.16
CA SER A 103 -3.27 -34.02 23.60
C SER A 103 -1.98 -33.17 23.59
N ALA A 104 -0.91 -33.65 24.22
CA ALA A 104 0.38 -32.97 24.24
C ALA A 104 0.97 -32.77 22.84
N GLU A 105 0.77 -33.73 21.93
CA GLU A 105 1.22 -33.65 20.55
C GLU A 105 0.42 -32.62 19.74
N GLU A 106 -0.89 -32.59 19.91
CA GLU A 106 -1.77 -31.60 19.29
C GLU A 106 -1.46 -30.18 19.74
N ARG A 107 -1.20 -29.98 21.05
CA ARG A 107 -0.78 -28.69 21.58
C ARG A 107 0.53 -28.19 20.95
N ALA A 108 1.47 -29.09 20.67
CA ALA A 108 2.71 -28.73 20.00
C ALA A 108 2.48 -28.17 18.58
N GLY A 109 1.43 -28.64 17.88
CA GLY A 109 1.04 -28.14 16.56
C GLY A 109 0.04 -26.99 16.55
N SER A 110 -0.52 -26.59 17.73
CA SER A 110 -1.54 -25.56 17.83
C SER A 110 -0.92 -24.16 17.88
N PHE A 111 -1.50 -23.21 17.12
CA PHE A 111 -1.10 -21.80 17.13
C PHE A 111 -1.24 -21.17 18.52
N HIS A 112 -2.36 -21.40 19.19
CA HIS A 112 -2.70 -20.78 20.48
C HIS A 112 -1.80 -21.26 21.63
N HIS A 113 -1.18 -22.42 21.50
CA HIS A 113 -0.23 -22.97 22.50
C HIS A 113 1.23 -22.52 22.25
N LYS A 114 1.52 -21.81 21.15
CA LYS A 114 2.87 -21.27 20.91
C LYS A 114 3.17 -20.12 21.87
N ARG A 115 4.47 -19.93 22.13
CA ARG A 115 4.96 -18.77 22.90
C ARG A 115 4.51 -17.47 22.22
N VAL A 116 4.26 -16.43 23.01
CA VAL A 116 3.78 -15.14 22.51
C VAL A 116 4.65 -14.57 21.39
N GLY A 117 5.97 -14.71 21.48
CA GLY A 117 6.90 -14.27 20.43
C GLY A 117 6.71 -15.01 19.12
N ALA A 118 6.44 -16.34 19.13
CA ALA A 118 6.17 -17.09 17.92
C ALA A 118 4.83 -16.68 17.28
N ARG A 119 3.79 -16.47 18.09
CA ARG A 119 2.48 -15.97 17.60
C ARG A 119 2.63 -14.57 17.00
N ALA A 120 3.36 -13.68 17.68
CA ALA A 120 3.64 -12.34 17.16
C ALA A 120 4.42 -12.37 15.83
N ALA A 121 5.42 -13.27 15.71
CA ALA A 121 6.19 -13.43 14.46
C ALA A 121 5.31 -13.94 13.32
N ILE A 122 4.41 -14.89 13.58
CA ILE A 122 3.48 -15.41 12.57
C ILE A 122 2.55 -14.31 12.08
N VAL A 123 1.97 -13.52 12.99
CA VAL A 123 1.05 -12.44 12.62
C VAL A 123 1.77 -11.28 11.93
N ALA A 124 2.97 -10.90 12.38
CA ALA A 124 3.75 -9.85 11.70
C ALA A 124 4.22 -10.26 10.29
N ALA A 125 4.28 -11.56 10.01
CA ALA A 125 4.84 -12.07 8.75
C ALA A 125 4.00 -11.69 7.52
N GLY A 126 2.68 -11.54 7.64
CA GLY A 126 1.81 -11.07 6.55
C GLY A 126 2.19 -9.68 6.07
N PRO A 127 2.11 -8.65 6.93
CA PRO A 127 2.55 -7.30 6.59
C PRO A 127 4.00 -7.23 6.10
N ILE A 128 4.92 -7.95 6.73
CA ILE A 128 6.33 -8.01 6.31
C ILE A 128 6.45 -8.60 4.91
N ALA A 129 5.71 -9.65 4.58
CA ALA A 129 5.71 -10.24 3.24
C ALA A 129 5.24 -9.24 2.18
N ASN A 130 4.27 -8.38 2.51
CA ASN A 130 3.83 -7.31 1.63
C ASN A 130 4.92 -6.27 1.37
N PHE A 131 5.67 -5.87 2.38
CA PHE A 131 6.82 -4.97 2.18
C PHE A 131 7.92 -5.63 1.34
N LEU A 132 8.22 -6.90 1.59
CA LEU A 132 9.21 -7.65 0.79
C LEU A 132 8.76 -7.79 -0.66
N LEU A 133 7.49 -8.09 -0.90
CA LEU A 133 6.91 -8.13 -2.25
C LEU A 133 7.10 -6.80 -2.97
N ALA A 134 6.78 -5.69 -2.32
CA ALA A 134 6.93 -4.36 -2.90
C ALA A 134 8.40 -4.05 -3.25
N ILE A 135 9.34 -4.35 -2.34
CA ILE A 135 10.77 -4.18 -2.59
C ILE A 135 11.22 -4.97 -3.82
N VAL A 136 10.80 -6.24 -3.92
CA VAL A 136 11.15 -7.10 -5.06
C VAL A 136 10.55 -6.58 -6.36
N ILE A 137 9.29 -6.16 -6.35
CA ILE A 137 8.64 -5.60 -7.54
C ILE A 137 9.34 -4.30 -7.97
N PHE A 138 9.57 -3.35 -7.07
CA PHE A 138 10.26 -2.10 -7.41
C PHE A 138 11.68 -2.37 -7.92
N ALA A 139 12.43 -3.27 -7.27
CA ALA A 139 13.76 -3.65 -7.73
C ALA A 139 13.73 -4.26 -9.13
N ALA A 140 12.77 -5.14 -9.41
CA ALA A 140 12.59 -5.71 -10.75
C ALA A 140 12.27 -4.61 -11.78
N LEU A 141 11.33 -3.70 -11.46
CA LEU A 141 10.99 -2.59 -12.35
C LEU A 141 12.21 -1.70 -12.65
N PHE A 142 13.01 -1.35 -11.64
CA PHE A 142 14.24 -0.57 -11.84
C PHE A 142 15.31 -1.34 -12.63
N THR A 143 15.42 -2.64 -12.46
CA THR A 143 16.38 -3.47 -13.21
C THR A 143 15.99 -3.58 -14.69
N PHE A 144 14.71 -3.83 -14.97
CA PHE A 144 14.25 -4.09 -16.35
C PHE A 144 13.94 -2.81 -17.12
N PHE A 145 13.35 -1.81 -16.48
CA PHE A 145 12.93 -0.57 -17.13
C PHE A 145 13.86 0.62 -16.83
N GLY A 146 14.81 0.45 -15.88
CA GLY A 146 15.69 1.52 -15.47
C GLY A 146 15.02 2.59 -14.58
N LYS A 147 15.84 3.53 -14.09
CA LYS A 147 15.38 4.71 -13.36
C LYS A 147 15.26 5.87 -14.36
N PRO A 148 14.07 6.46 -14.57
CA PRO A 148 13.97 7.68 -15.34
C PRO A 148 14.73 8.80 -14.58
N SER A 149 15.79 9.30 -15.17
CA SER A 149 16.62 10.37 -14.61
C SER A 149 16.48 11.60 -15.49
N THR A 150 15.92 12.65 -14.94
CA THR A 150 15.97 14.00 -15.53
C THR A 150 16.58 14.91 -14.49
N SER A 151 17.63 15.66 -14.87
CA SER A 151 18.26 16.57 -13.92
C SER A 151 17.22 17.52 -13.30
N ALA A 152 17.37 17.83 -12.02
CA ALA A 152 16.46 18.73 -11.30
C ALA A 152 16.69 20.22 -11.71
N ARG A 153 16.78 20.46 -13.03
CA ARG A 153 16.97 21.81 -13.60
C ARG A 153 15.63 22.55 -13.67
N VAL A 154 15.67 23.80 -13.34
CA VAL A 154 14.56 24.75 -13.44
C VAL A 154 14.54 25.31 -14.87
N ASP A 155 13.55 24.94 -15.69
CA ASP A 155 13.41 25.49 -17.04
C ASP A 155 12.43 26.67 -17.09
N LYS A 156 11.47 26.71 -16.14
CA LYS A 156 10.54 27.83 -16.01
C LYS A 156 10.16 28.02 -14.55
N VAL A 157 10.05 29.27 -14.14
CA VAL A 157 9.50 29.70 -12.84
C VAL A 157 8.19 30.44 -13.11
N GLU A 158 7.12 29.99 -12.49
CA GLU A 158 5.80 30.61 -12.59
C GLU A 158 5.80 31.96 -11.82
N ALA A 159 5.34 33.03 -12.46
CA ALA A 159 5.28 34.32 -11.83
C ALA A 159 4.30 34.33 -10.64
N GLY A 160 4.70 34.91 -9.52
CA GLY A 160 3.90 34.96 -8.28
C GLY A 160 3.84 33.63 -7.51
N SER A 161 4.58 32.60 -7.94
CA SER A 161 4.65 31.31 -7.25
C SER A 161 5.60 31.33 -6.04
N ALA A 162 5.52 30.30 -5.22
CA ALA A 162 6.43 30.08 -4.10
C ALA A 162 7.91 30.05 -4.55
N ALA A 163 8.19 29.49 -5.73
CA ALA A 163 9.54 29.49 -6.30
C ALA A 163 10.00 30.90 -6.69
N SER A 164 9.12 31.69 -7.29
CA SER A 164 9.42 33.10 -7.62
C SER A 164 9.72 33.91 -6.35
N ALA A 165 8.90 33.75 -5.30
CA ALA A 165 9.11 34.41 -4.01
C ALA A 165 10.40 33.94 -3.31
N ALA A 166 10.79 32.69 -3.47
CA ALA A 166 12.02 32.11 -2.95
C ALA A 166 13.28 32.52 -3.72
N GLY A 167 13.14 33.16 -4.90
CA GLY A 167 14.25 33.66 -5.73
C GLY A 167 14.87 32.58 -6.65
N PHE A 168 14.13 31.53 -6.99
CA PHE A 168 14.56 30.57 -8.04
C PHE A 168 14.66 31.27 -9.39
N GLN A 169 15.64 30.86 -10.18
CA GLN A 169 15.88 31.36 -11.52
C GLN A 169 15.90 30.23 -12.55
N VAL A 170 15.61 30.56 -13.79
CA VAL A 170 15.75 29.64 -14.91
C VAL A 170 17.24 29.25 -15.04
N GLY A 171 17.50 27.95 -15.17
CA GLY A 171 18.84 27.39 -15.22
C GLY A 171 19.38 26.89 -13.86
N ASP A 172 18.72 27.20 -12.74
CA ASP A 172 19.05 26.61 -11.44
C ASP A 172 18.94 25.07 -11.48
N ILE A 173 19.87 24.38 -10.82
CA ILE A 173 19.80 22.93 -10.63
C ILE A 173 19.67 22.66 -9.14
N VAL A 174 18.60 22.02 -8.72
CA VAL A 174 18.38 21.68 -7.31
C VAL A 174 19.29 20.48 -6.97
N LEU A 175 20.19 20.68 -6.00
CA LEU A 175 21.16 19.69 -5.53
C LEU A 175 20.68 18.97 -4.27
N ALA A 176 19.98 19.68 -3.36
CA ALA A 176 19.48 19.12 -2.12
C ALA A 176 18.27 19.89 -1.60
N ILE A 177 17.42 19.21 -0.82
CA ILE A 177 16.31 19.79 -0.05
C ILE A 177 16.45 19.33 1.40
N ASP A 178 16.55 20.27 2.35
CA ASP A 178 16.81 20.02 3.78
C ASP A 178 17.95 19.01 4.01
N GLY A 179 19.03 19.11 3.22
CA GLY A 179 20.18 18.20 3.26
C GLY A 179 20.00 16.87 2.52
N THR A 180 18.79 16.52 2.08
CA THR A 180 18.55 15.33 1.27
C THR A 180 18.97 15.59 -0.18
N LYS A 181 19.93 14.81 -0.68
CA LYS A 181 20.45 14.91 -2.06
C LYS A 181 19.34 14.67 -3.07
N ILE A 182 19.26 15.53 -4.08
CA ILE A 182 18.31 15.45 -5.21
C ILE A 182 19.10 15.02 -6.45
N GLU A 183 18.70 13.92 -7.04
CA GLU A 183 19.34 13.37 -8.25
C GLU A 183 18.49 13.64 -9.50
N SER A 184 17.17 13.79 -9.32
CA SER A 184 16.24 14.00 -10.43
C SER A 184 15.17 15.02 -10.11
N PHE A 185 14.53 15.56 -11.15
CA PHE A 185 13.35 16.41 -11.00
C PHE A 185 12.19 15.69 -10.30
N SER A 186 12.04 14.39 -10.56
CA SER A 186 11.07 13.55 -9.87
C SER A 186 11.33 13.42 -8.38
N ASP A 187 12.60 13.33 -7.94
CA ASP A 187 12.95 13.31 -6.51
C ASP A 187 12.53 14.62 -5.83
N MET A 188 12.78 15.76 -6.50
CA MET A 188 12.32 17.06 -6.02
C MET A 188 10.78 17.11 -5.92
N GLN A 189 10.07 16.70 -6.96
CA GLN A 189 8.60 16.68 -6.95
C GLN A 189 8.02 15.81 -5.83
N ARG A 190 8.64 14.66 -5.56
CA ARG A 190 8.23 13.77 -4.47
C ARG A 190 8.31 14.43 -3.09
N ILE A 191 9.44 15.09 -2.79
CA ILE A 191 9.65 15.74 -1.50
C ILE A 191 8.72 16.96 -1.36
N VAL A 192 8.67 17.80 -2.37
CA VAL A 192 7.85 19.01 -2.39
C VAL A 192 6.36 18.68 -2.33
N GLY A 193 5.94 17.63 -3.07
CA GLY A 193 4.53 17.26 -3.20
C GLY A 193 3.85 16.85 -1.90
N VAL A 194 4.59 16.25 -0.96
CA VAL A 194 4.04 15.79 0.34
C VAL A 194 4.23 16.80 1.46
N ARG A 195 4.93 17.92 1.21
CA ARG A 195 5.31 18.92 2.23
C ARG A 195 4.72 20.30 1.92
N ALA A 196 3.46 20.33 1.49
CA ALA A 196 2.72 21.57 1.28
C ALA A 196 2.62 22.36 2.59
N GLY A 197 2.86 23.68 2.51
CA GLY A 197 2.84 24.59 3.67
C GLY A 197 4.06 24.50 4.59
N GLU A 198 5.00 23.59 4.36
CA GLU A 198 6.24 23.50 5.12
C GLU A 198 7.35 24.34 4.50
N LYS A 199 8.15 24.98 5.35
CA LYS A 199 9.29 25.78 4.92
C LYS A 199 10.48 24.88 4.64
N LEU A 200 10.90 24.78 3.37
CA LEU A 200 11.97 23.95 2.88
C LEU A 200 13.22 24.75 2.53
N ASN A 201 14.39 24.20 2.82
CA ASN A 201 15.68 24.79 2.43
C ASN A 201 16.21 24.08 1.19
N PHE A 202 16.44 24.82 0.13
CA PHE A 202 16.95 24.31 -1.14
C PHE A 202 18.40 24.71 -1.34
N THR A 203 19.25 23.74 -1.62
CA THR A 203 20.60 23.99 -2.12
C THR A 203 20.56 23.90 -3.63
N VAL A 204 20.80 25.01 -4.32
CA VAL A 204 20.74 25.07 -5.78
C VAL A 204 22.09 25.47 -6.36
N LYS A 205 22.42 24.90 -7.51
CA LYS A 205 23.57 25.33 -8.33
C LYS A 205 23.08 26.32 -9.36
N ARG A 206 23.62 27.54 -9.31
CA ARG A 206 23.34 28.64 -10.24
C ARG A 206 24.62 29.00 -11.00
N GLY A 207 24.73 28.51 -12.23
CA GLY A 207 26.00 28.59 -12.96
C GLY A 207 27.11 27.81 -12.25
N THR A 208 28.12 28.50 -11.74
CA THR A 208 29.25 27.94 -10.97
C THR A 208 29.06 28.04 -9.46
N GLU A 209 28.09 28.82 -8.98
CA GLU A 209 27.88 29.09 -7.56
C GLU A 209 26.83 28.17 -6.94
N THR A 210 26.95 27.93 -5.63
CA THR A 210 25.94 27.24 -4.84
C THR A 210 25.19 28.24 -3.98
N VAL A 211 23.89 28.33 -4.15
CA VAL A 211 23.00 29.26 -3.47
C VAL A 211 22.03 28.50 -2.57
N GLN A 212 21.77 29.05 -1.39
CA GLN A 212 20.73 28.54 -0.49
C GLN A 212 19.46 29.36 -0.69
N LEU A 213 18.36 28.69 -0.99
CA LEU A 213 17.05 29.31 -1.14
C LEU A 213 16.08 28.70 -0.13
N GLN A 214 15.06 29.47 0.23
CA GLN A 214 14.06 29.03 1.17
C GLN A 214 12.68 29.25 0.56
N GLY A 215 11.91 28.17 0.41
CA GLY A 215 10.59 28.21 -0.21
C GLY A 215 9.58 27.38 0.56
N THR A 216 8.31 27.81 0.51
CA THR A 216 7.19 27.09 1.11
C THR A 216 6.25 26.64 0.00
N PRO A 217 6.18 25.34 -0.33
CA PRO A 217 5.28 24.85 -1.36
C PRO A 217 3.82 25.18 -1.04
N GLU A 218 3.08 25.65 -2.03
CA GLU A 218 1.65 25.89 -1.92
C GLU A 218 0.88 24.60 -2.20
N GLN A 219 -0.22 24.37 -1.48
CA GLN A 219 -1.11 23.27 -1.80
C GLN A 219 -1.93 23.63 -3.04
N ARG A 220 -1.85 22.82 -4.10
CA ARG A 220 -2.63 22.98 -5.32
C ARG A 220 -3.34 21.70 -5.70
N GLU A 221 -4.54 21.83 -6.23
CA GLU A 221 -5.27 20.73 -6.86
C GLU A 221 -4.73 20.53 -8.27
N MET A 222 -4.26 19.32 -8.53
CA MET A 222 -3.78 18.89 -9.84
C MET A 222 -4.62 17.72 -10.32
N LYS A 223 -5.05 17.76 -11.58
CA LYS A 223 -5.71 16.62 -12.22
C LYS A 223 -4.67 15.74 -12.90
N ASP A 224 -4.77 14.45 -12.66
CA ASP A 224 -3.99 13.48 -13.43
C ASP A 224 -4.56 13.32 -14.86
N PRO A 225 -3.88 12.58 -15.76
CA PRO A 225 -4.37 12.33 -17.12
C PRO A 225 -5.73 11.63 -17.18
N PHE A 226 -6.18 11.04 -16.08
CA PHE A 226 -7.47 10.35 -15.96
C PHE A 226 -8.56 11.22 -15.32
N GLY A 227 -8.24 12.48 -14.96
CA GLY A 227 -9.17 13.42 -14.35
C GLY A 227 -9.27 13.32 -12.82
N ASN A 228 -8.52 12.42 -12.17
CA ASN A 228 -8.50 12.35 -10.71
C ASN A 228 -7.81 13.58 -10.13
N VAL A 229 -8.41 14.16 -9.09
CA VAL A 229 -7.87 15.35 -8.42
C VAL A 229 -6.93 14.91 -7.30
N HIS A 230 -5.71 15.43 -7.33
CA HIS A 230 -4.70 15.23 -6.29
C HIS A 230 -4.32 16.58 -5.69
N ARG A 231 -4.22 16.63 -4.36
CA ARG A 231 -3.70 17.80 -3.65
C ARG A 231 -2.23 17.62 -3.36
N LEU A 232 -1.40 18.42 -3.98
CA LEU A 232 0.05 18.30 -3.89
C LEU A 232 0.67 19.66 -3.56
N GLY A 233 1.81 19.62 -2.86
CA GLY A 233 2.66 20.77 -2.69
C GLY A 233 3.31 21.17 -4.03
N VAL A 234 3.22 22.42 -4.40
CA VAL A 234 3.76 22.96 -5.66
C VAL A 234 4.61 24.19 -5.37
N LEU A 235 5.81 24.24 -5.95
CA LEU A 235 6.66 25.43 -5.90
C LEU A 235 6.40 26.38 -7.07
N GLY A 236 5.81 25.89 -8.16
CA GLY A 236 5.67 26.66 -9.40
C GLY A 236 6.93 26.63 -10.26
N ILE A 237 7.66 25.51 -10.22
CA ILE A 237 8.80 25.22 -11.10
C ILE A 237 8.35 24.21 -12.14
N THR A 238 8.70 24.42 -13.39
CA THR A 238 8.42 23.50 -14.49
C THR A 238 9.74 23.05 -15.13
N ARG A 239 9.83 21.76 -15.41
CA ARG A 239 10.83 21.15 -16.28
C ARG A 239 10.21 20.94 -17.65
N GLN A 240 10.78 21.54 -18.68
CA GLN A 240 10.41 21.25 -20.07
C GLN A 240 11.27 20.09 -20.54
N THR A 241 10.68 18.90 -20.59
CA THR A 241 11.36 17.70 -21.06
C THR A 241 11.22 17.62 -22.58
N ALA A 242 12.30 17.87 -23.32
CA ALA A 242 12.33 17.59 -24.74
C ALA A 242 12.38 16.06 -24.96
N ALA A 243 11.87 15.59 -26.08
CA ALA A 243 12.02 14.18 -26.46
C ALA A 243 13.52 13.84 -26.54
N GLY A 244 14.01 13.03 -25.59
CA GLY A 244 15.43 12.70 -25.45
C GLY A 244 16.09 13.17 -24.12
N ASP A 245 15.45 14.06 -23.37
CA ASP A 245 15.96 14.53 -22.05
C ASP A 245 15.70 13.53 -20.92
N VAL A 246 14.80 12.58 -21.10
CA VAL A 246 14.58 11.46 -20.19
C VAL A 246 15.65 10.41 -20.47
N VAL A 247 16.75 10.46 -19.75
CA VAL A 247 17.74 9.40 -19.79
C VAL A 247 17.29 8.30 -18.84
N THR A 248 16.94 7.16 -19.41
CA THR A 248 16.69 5.96 -18.60
C THR A 248 18.05 5.38 -18.20
N GLU A 249 18.44 5.59 -16.98
CA GLU A 249 19.68 5.06 -16.43
C GLU A 249 19.49 3.57 -16.10
N ARG A 250 20.30 2.71 -16.70
CA ARG A 250 20.32 1.30 -16.35
C ARG A 250 20.93 1.14 -14.97
N VAL A 251 20.24 0.41 -14.12
CA VAL A 251 20.65 0.20 -12.73
C VAL A 251 21.04 -1.26 -12.56
N ASP A 252 22.18 -1.49 -11.91
CA ASP A 252 22.56 -2.86 -11.55
C ASP A 252 21.62 -3.45 -10.47
N PRO A 253 21.49 -4.79 -10.37
CA PRO A 253 20.52 -5.41 -9.46
C PRO A 253 20.67 -5.04 -7.97
N ALA A 254 21.91 -4.80 -7.50
CA ALA A 254 22.14 -4.44 -6.10
C ALA A 254 21.66 -3.01 -5.83
N THR A 255 21.97 -2.07 -6.71
CA THR A 255 21.46 -0.69 -6.66
C THR A 255 19.93 -0.67 -6.85
N ALA A 256 19.37 -1.51 -7.75
CA ALA A 256 17.93 -1.63 -7.95
C ALA A 256 17.21 -2.12 -6.67
N LEU A 257 17.79 -3.09 -5.95
CA LEU A 257 17.26 -3.56 -4.67
C LEU A 257 17.25 -2.42 -3.64
N TRP A 258 18.31 -1.64 -3.54
CA TRP A 258 18.38 -0.49 -2.64
C TRP A 258 17.35 0.58 -3.02
N LEU A 259 17.16 0.85 -4.30
CA LEU A 259 16.10 1.75 -4.79
C LEU A 259 14.71 1.21 -4.45
N GLY A 260 14.50 -0.10 -4.55
CA GLY A 260 13.26 -0.74 -4.13
C GLY A 260 12.95 -0.54 -2.64
N VAL A 261 13.96 -0.64 -1.77
CA VAL A 261 13.82 -0.33 -0.34
C VAL A 261 13.46 1.15 -0.14
N LYS A 262 14.17 2.06 -0.82
CA LYS A 262 13.87 3.50 -0.75
C LYS A 262 12.46 3.83 -1.21
N GLU A 263 12.01 3.20 -2.30
CA GLU A 263 10.67 3.41 -2.83
C GLU A 263 9.59 2.90 -1.86
N THR A 264 9.81 1.73 -1.28
CA THR A 264 8.92 1.17 -0.24
C THR A 264 8.83 2.11 0.96
N TRP A 265 9.98 2.62 1.43
CA TRP A 265 10.02 3.58 2.53
C TRP A 265 9.28 4.88 2.20
N PHE A 266 9.49 5.40 0.97
CA PHE A 266 8.81 6.61 0.50
C PHE A 266 7.28 6.43 0.49
N VAL A 267 6.77 5.28 0.05
CA VAL A 267 5.32 4.99 0.09
C VAL A 267 4.82 4.95 1.53
N ILE A 268 5.57 4.34 2.47
CA ILE A 268 5.23 4.32 3.90
C ILE A 268 5.15 5.76 4.45
N GLU A 269 6.20 6.55 4.23
CA GLU A 269 6.29 7.93 4.71
C GLU A 269 5.14 8.79 4.17
N ARG A 270 4.86 8.69 2.87
CA ARG A 270 3.76 9.40 2.22
C ARG A 270 2.40 9.00 2.80
N THR A 271 2.17 7.70 3.01
CA THR A 271 0.92 7.20 3.57
C THR A 271 0.72 7.69 5.01
N LEU A 272 1.77 7.64 5.84
CA LEU A 272 1.72 8.14 7.21
C LEU A 272 1.56 9.66 7.27
N ALA A 273 2.23 10.40 6.38
CA ALA A 273 2.09 11.86 6.28
C ALA A 273 0.66 12.26 5.89
N TYR A 274 0.05 11.55 4.93
CA TYR A 274 -1.34 11.76 4.54
C TYR A 274 -2.30 11.49 5.71
N ILE A 275 -2.15 10.33 6.38
CA ILE A 275 -2.98 9.98 7.56
C ILE A 275 -2.82 11.05 8.66
N GLY A 276 -1.59 11.45 8.97
CA GLY A 276 -1.31 12.53 9.93
C GLY A 276 -1.90 13.87 9.50
N GLY A 277 -1.87 14.17 8.20
CA GLY A 277 -2.49 15.36 7.60
C GLY A 277 -4.01 15.40 7.79
N VAL A 278 -4.67 14.27 7.61
CA VAL A 278 -6.12 14.13 7.85
C VAL A 278 -6.46 14.37 9.33
N PHE A 279 -5.71 13.78 10.26
CA PHE A 279 -5.95 13.99 11.71
C PHE A 279 -5.67 15.42 12.16
N THR A 280 -4.75 16.12 11.52
CA THR A 280 -4.44 17.53 11.83
C THR A 280 -5.27 18.54 11.05
N GLY A 281 -6.20 18.09 10.19
CA GLY A 281 -7.04 18.95 9.35
C GLY A 281 -6.30 19.64 8.20
N ARG A 282 -5.05 19.24 7.93
CA ARG A 282 -4.26 19.75 6.79
C ARG A 282 -4.64 19.09 5.48
N GLU A 283 -5.08 17.85 5.54
CA GLU A 283 -5.54 17.06 4.38
C GLU A 283 -7.01 16.71 4.53
N ALA A 284 -7.73 16.73 3.42
CA ALA A 284 -9.13 16.30 3.42
C ALA A 284 -9.22 14.76 3.34
N ALA A 285 -10.17 14.19 4.06
CA ALA A 285 -10.40 12.76 4.07
C ALA A 285 -11.12 12.23 2.79
N ASP A 286 -11.44 13.11 1.85
CA ASP A 286 -12.09 12.78 0.57
C ASP A 286 -11.21 11.95 -0.38
N GLN A 287 -9.88 11.93 -0.15
CA GLN A 287 -8.95 11.10 -0.92
C GLN A 287 -8.85 9.66 -0.39
N VAL A 288 -9.47 9.35 0.75
CA VAL A 288 -9.56 7.96 1.22
C VAL A 288 -10.52 7.22 0.28
N GLY A 289 -9.92 6.46 -0.65
CA GLY A 289 -10.67 5.64 -1.59
C GLY A 289 -10.97 4.25 -1.02
N GLY A 290 -12.13 3.72 -1.39
CA GLY A 290 -12.55 2.36 -1.12
C GLY A 290 -12.24 1.39 -2.27
N PRO A 291 -12.84 0.19 -2.23
CA PRO A 291 -12.62 -0.83 -3.25
C PRO A 291 -13.00 -0.40 -4.67
N LEU A 292 -14.02 0.45 -4.82
CA LEU A 292 -14.46 0.93 -6.14
C LEU A 292 -13.42 1.84 -6.78
N ARG A 293 -12.83 2.75 -5.99
CA ARG A 293 -11.77 3.63 -6.48
C ARG A 293 -10.50 2.86 -6.82
N ILE A 294 -10.13 1.84 -6.02
CA ILE A 294 -9.00 0.97 -6.32
C ILE A 294 -9.24 0.23 -7.63
N ALA A 295 -10.46 -0.27 -7.88
CA ALA A 295 -10.82 -0.92 -9.13
C ALA A 295 -10.72 0.06 -10.31
N GLN A 296 -11.23 1.29 -10.16
CA GLN A 296 -11.15 2.34 -11.17
C GLN A 296 -9.69 2.68 -11.51
N ILE A 297 -8.85 2.93 -10.50
CA ILE A 297 -7.42 3.23 -10.70
C ILE A 297 -6.72 2.04 -11.35
N SER A 298 -7.02 0.81 -10.93
CA SER A 298 -6.41 -0.40 -11.51
C SER A 298 -6.73 -0.53 -13.01
N GLY A 299 -7.99 -0.26 -13.40
CA GLY A 299 -8.39 -0.25 -14.80
C GLY A 299 -7.71 0.86 -15.60
N GLN A 300 -7.66 2.09 -15.07
CA GLN A 300 -6.99 3.22 -15.69
C GLN A 300 -5.48 2.93 -15.89
N VAL A 301 -4.82 2.43 -14.85
CA VAL A 301 -3.38 2.11 -14.89
C VAL A 301 -3.09 0.95 -15.84
N ALA A 302 -4.01 -0.03 -15.96
CA ALA A 302 -3.88 -1.12 -16.92
C ALA A 302 -3.81 -0.65 -18.38
N THR A 303 -4.43 0.50 -18.71
CA THR A 303 -4.34 1.09 -20.06
C THR A 303 -2.94 1.62 -20.39
N ILE A 304 -2.15 1.97 -19.38
CA ILE A 304 -0.75 2.39 -19.53
C ILE A 304 0.15 1.19 -19.85
N GLY A 305 -0.17 0.01 -19.29
CA GLY A 305 0.52 -1.23 -19.52
C GLY A 305 0.81 -2.02 -18.26
N ILE A 306 1.29 -3.25 -18.44
CA ILE A 306 1.52 -4.21 -17.35
C ILE A 306 2.55 -3.72 -16.32
N ALA A 307 3.59 -3.00 -16.73
CA ALA A 307 4.60 -2.45 -15.81
C ALA A 307 3.98 -1.45 -14.83
N ALA A 308 3.07 -0.58 -15.31
CA ALA A 308 2.35 0.36 -14.47
C ALA A 308 1.40 -0.35 -13.50
N LEU A 309 0.72 -1.42 -13.95
CA LEU A 309 -0.16 -2.21 -13.12
C LEU A 309 0.60 -2.97 -12.02
N VAL A 310 1.77 -3.52 -12.35
CA VAL A 310 2.66 -4.18 -11.37
C VAL A 310 3.24 -3.16 -10.38
N HIS A 311 3.57 -1.93 -10.85
CA HIS A 311 3.95 -0.83 -9.96
C HIS A 311 2.82 -0.49 -8.97
N LEU A 312 1.58 -0.39 -9.45
CA LEU A 312 0.40 -0.17 -8.60
C LEU A 312 0.24 -1.28 -7.56
N ALA A 313 0.47 -2.56 -7.97
CA ALA A 313 0.43 -3.68 -7.04
C ALA A 313 1.47 -3.53 -5.91
N ALA A 314 2.69 -3.04 -6.21
CA ALA A 314 3.70 -2.77 -5.19
C ALA A 314 3.27 -1.66 -4.23
N VAL A 315 2.74 -0.55 -4.75
CA VAL A 315 2.23 0.56 -3.91
C VAL A 315 1.10 0.10 -3.00
N LEU A 316 0.13 -0.64 -3.54
CA LEU A 316 -0.99 -1.20 -2.76
C LEU A 316 -0.51 -2.25 -1.75
N SER A 317 0.52 -3.05 -2.10
CA SER A 317 1.12 -3.99 -1.17
C SER A 317 1.71 -3.30 0.05
N VAL A 318 2.45 -2.19 -0.14
CA VAL A 318 2.97 -1.38 0.97
C VAL A 318 1.82 -0.81 1.80
N SER A 319 0.82 -0.23 1.16
CA SER A 319 -0.31 0.42 1.84
C SER A 319 -1.12 -0.58 2.66
N ILE A 320 -1.44 -1.76 2.10
CA ILE A 320 -2.18 -2.82 2.79
C ILE A 320 -1.33 -3.39 3.93
N GLY A 321 -0.03 -3.65 3.71
CA GLY A 321 0.86 -4.10 4.76
C GLY A 321 0.95 -3.11 5.92
N LEU A 322 1.05 -1.82 5.61
CA LEU A 322 1.09 -0.76 6.62
C LEU A 322 -0.24 -0.65 7.39
N LEU A 323 -1.37 -0.66 6.70
CA LEU A 323 -2.69 -0.60 7.32
C LEU A 323 -2.93 -1.81 8.24
N ASN A 324 -2.48 -3.01 7.83
CA ASN A 324 -2.58 -4.20 8.66
C ASN A 324 -1.71 -4.12 9.92
N LEU A 325 -0.68 -3.28 9.98
CA LEU A 325 0.11 -3.04 11.20
C LEU A 325 -0.53 -2.03 12.16
N PHE A 326 -1.61 -1.33 11.76
CA PHE A 326 -2.30 -0.44 12.69
C PHE A 326 -2.92 -1.22 13.86
N PRO A 327 -2.92 -0.65 15.08
CA PRO A 327 -3.41 -1.32 16.29
C PRO A 327 -4.95 -1.36 16.34
N VAL A 328 -5.56 -1.81 15.25
CA VAL A 328 -7.01 -1.98 15.11
C VAL A 328 -7.33 -3.46 15.30
N PRO A 329 -8.08 -3.85 16.35
CA PRO A 329 -8.53 -5.22 16.51
C PRO A 329 -9.31 -5.65 15.26
N LEU A 330 -9.06 -6.81 14.76
CA LEU A 330 -9.45 -7.40 13.47
C LEU A 330 -8.31 -7.40 12.41
N LEU A 331 -7.37 -6.47 12.50
CA LEU A 331 -6.16 -6.45 11.68
C LEU A 331 -4.99 -7.11 12.44
N ASP A 332 -3.94 -7.47 11.72
CA ASP A 332 -2.74 -8.08 12.32
C ASP A 332 -2.15 -7.24 13.46
N GLY A 333 -2.10 -5.92 13.28
CA GLY A 333 -1.61 -4.99 14.29
C GLY A 333 -2.42 -5.01 15.58
N GLY A 334 -3.72 -5.30 15.52
CA GLY A 334 -4.54 -5.50 16.71
C GLY A 334 -4.16 -6.77 17.48
N HIS A 335 -3.90 -7.87 16.77
CA HIS A 335 -3.38 -9.09 17.39
C HIS A 335 -1.98 -8.85 17.98
N LEU A 336 -1.11 -8.13 17.27
CA LEU A 336 0.22 -7.76 17.77
C LEU A 336 0.13 -6.90 19.04
N LEU A 337 -0.84 -5.97 19.11
CA LEU A 337 -1.11 -5.18 20.31
C LEU A 337 -1.50 -6.08 21.49
N PHE A 338 -2.40 -7.06 21.27
CA PHE A 338 -2.80 -8.01 22.31
C PHE A 338 -1.61 -8.86 22.79
N TYR A 339 -0.75 -9.32 21.87
CA TYR A 339 0.46 -10.06 22.23
C TYR A 339 1.49 -9.18 22.96
N GLY A 340 1.59 -7.90 22.59
CA GLY A 340 2.40 -6.94 23.34
C GLY A 340 1.94 -6.77 24.79
N VAL A 341 0.64 -6.62 25.01
CA VAL A 341 0.05 -6.56 26.35
C VAL A 341 0.27 -7.88 27.13
N GLU A 342 0.09 -9.03 26.45
CA GLU A 342 0.36 -10.34 27.05
C GLU A 342 1.82 -10.49 27.49
N ALA A 343 2.76 -10.07 26.63
CA ALA A 343 4.19 -10.14 26.95
C ALA A 343 4.57 -9.30 28.18
N ILE A 344 3.96 -8.11 28.35
CA ILE A 344 4.21 -7.23 29.48
C ILE A 344 3.56 -7.78 30.77
N ARG A 345 2.32 -8.31 30.67
CA ARG A 345 1.55 -8.80 31.84
C ARG A 345 1.91 -10.23 32.25
N GLY A 346 2.62 -10.99 31.42
CA GLY A 346 2.90 -12.41 31.64
C GLY A 346 1.68 -13.34 31.48
N ARG A 347 0.52 -12.81 31.08
CA ARG A 347 -0.72 -13.59 30.87
C ARG A 347 -1.58 -12.96 29.76
N PRO A 348 -2.32 -13.78 29.00
CA PRO A 348 -3.19 -13.28 27.95
C PRO A 348 -4.29 -12.37 28.48
N LEU A 349 -4.84 -11.54 27.60
CA LEU A 349 -6.07 -10.78 27.88
C LEU A 349 -7.23 -11.74 28.10
N SER A 350 -8.17 -11.33 28.96
CA SER A 350 -9.40 -12.10 29.15
C SER A 350 -10.21 -12.19 27.87
N GLU A 351 -10.95 -13.28 27.66
CA GLU A 351 -11.80 -13.49 26.48
C GLU A 351 -12.76 -12.30 26.26
N ARG A 352 -13.37 -11.79 27.34
CA ARG A 352 -14.24 -10.61 27.27
C ARG A 352 -13.54 -9.36 26.75
N ALA A 353 -12.26 -9.15 27.14
CA ALA A 353 -11.50 -7.99 26.69
C ALA A 353 -11.12 -8.13 25.20
N GLN A 354 -10.76 -9.35 24.77
CA GLN A 354 -10.49 -9.64 23.36
C GLN A 354 -11.76 -9.48 22.52
N GLU A 355 -12.88 -10.06 22.94
CA GLU A 355 -14.17 -9.95 22.26
C GLU A 355 -14.63 -8.49 22.14
N MET A 356 -14.52 -7.71 23.21
CA MET A 356 -14.84 -6.28 23.17
C MET A 356 -13.93 -5.54 22.19
N GLY A 357 -12.63 -5.82 22.20
CA GLY A 357 -11.69 -5.29 21.23
C GLY A 357 -12.10 -5.61 19.80
N PHE A 358 -12.43 -6.86 19.49
CA PHE A 358 -12.88 -7.27 18.15
C PHE A 358 -14.17 -6.58 17.72
N ARG A 359 -15.15 -6.42 18.61
CA ARG A 359 -16.41 -5.69 18.34
C ARG A 359 -16.14 -4.22 18.01
N ILE A 360 -15.26 -3.56 18.76
CA ILE A 360 -14.84 -2.18 18.50
C ILE A 360 -14.11 -2.09 17.16
N GLY A 361 -13.15 -3.00 16.91
CA GLY A 361 -12.40 -3.06 15.66
C GLY A 361 -13.31 -3.27 14.45
N LEU A 362 -14.26 -4.19 14.55
CA LEU A 362 -15.26 -4.44 13.50
C LEU A 362 -16.10 -3.19 13.23
N GLY A 363 -16.57 -2.52 14.28
CA GLY A 363 -17.34 -1.28 14.14
C GLY A 363 -16.53 -0.20 13.42
N LEU A 364 -15.25 -0.04 13.78
CA LEU A 364 -14.36 0.93 13.16
C LEU A 364 -14.09 0.59 11.69
N VAL A 365 -13.79 -0.67 11.36
CA VAL A 365 -13.56 -1.10 9.97
C VAL A 365 -14.81 -0.92 9.12
N LEU A 366 -15.99 -1.28 9.63
CA LEU A 366 -17.25 -1.07 8.93
C LEU A 366 -17.54 0.42 8.70
N MET A 367 -17.29 1.26 9.70
CA MET A 367 -17.45 2.72 9.58
C MET A 367 -16.51 3.28 8.49
N LEU A 368 -15.24 2.88 8.49
CA LEU A 368 -14.27 3.29 7.47
C LEU A 368 -14.68 2.79 6.08
N MET A 369 -15.18 1.56 5.96
CA MET A 369 -15.64 1.00 4.70
C MET A 369 -16.86 1.76 4.15
N VAL A 370 -17.84 2.09 4.99
CA VAL A 370 -19.00 2.91 4.60
C VAL A 370 -18.55 4.30 4.17
N PHE A 371 -17.65 4.93 4.94
CA PHE A 371 -17.09 6.24 4.62
C PHE A 371 -16.33 6.23 3.28
N ALA A 372 -15.44 5.25 3.07
CA ALA A 372 -14.68 5.12 1.83
C ALA A 372 -15.60 4.85 0.62
N THR A 373 -16.62 3.99 0.78
CA THR A 373 -17.60 3.72 -0.28
C THR A 373 -18.44 4.96 -0.59
N TYR A 374 -18.81 5.75 0.42
CA TYR A 374 -19.49 7.02 0.21
C TYR A 374 -18.64 8.00 -0.60
N ASN A 375 -17.35 8.13 -0.26
CA ASN A 375 -16.41 8.95 -1.03
C ASN A 375 -16.28 8.44 -2.48
N ASP A 376 -16.16 7.11 -2.68
CA ASP A 376 -16.09 6.51 -4.02
C ASP A 376 -17.30 6.88 -4.87
N ILE A 377 -18.53 6.80 -4.30
CA ILE A 377 -19.77 7.15 -5.01
C ILE A 377 -19.78 8.65 -5.37
N LEU A 378 -19.36 9.52 -4.45
CA LEU A 378 -19.29 10.96 -4.73
C LEU A 378 -18.32 11.27 -5.87
N HIS A 379 -17.15 10.62 -5.88
CA HIS A 379 -16.17 10.78 -6.95
C HIS A 379 -16.69 10.27 -8.30
N LEU A 380 -17.35 9.10 -8.32
CA LEU A 380 -17.98 8.58 -9.54
C LEU A 380 -19.12 9.45 -10.07
N ALA A 381 -19.86 10.13 -9.18
CA ALA A 381 -20.93 11.05 -9.59
C ALA A 381 -20.38 12.41 -10.10
N ALA A 382 -19.15 12.77 -9.74
CA ALA A 382 -18.50 14.02 -10.14
C ALA A 382 -17.58 13.88 -11.37
N SER A 383 -17.25 12.65 -11.79
CA SER A 383 -16.44 12.30 -12.98
C SER A 383 -17.33 12.07 -14.20
#